data_b9130bc74de837301b82df111e0ab452
#
_entry.id   b9130bc74de837301b82df111e0ab452
#
_cell.length_a   1.000
_cell.length_b   1.000
_cell.length_c   1.000
_cell.angle_alpha   90.00
_cell.angle_beta   90.00
_cell.angle_gamma   90.00
#
_symmetry.space_group_name_H-M   'P 1'
#
loop_
_entity.id
_entity.type
_entity.pdbx_description
1 polymer ?
#
loop_
_entity_poly.entity_id
_entity_poly.type
_entity_poly.pdbx_seq_one_letter_code
_entity_poly.pdbx_strand_id
1 'polypeptide(L)'
;NILVTHCFVSGAKMYTQEEDVYVGTLQQIDSGVFDGFDYVALGHLHAPQSIGSLHYSGSPLKYSFDECNQRKSVTELTVTGKQARLREIPVTPAHDVRVLTGSLQQLLDAAAYDPSPEDYLFAELTGAPAFEPMARLRAYYPNLLGLRNGVEPTDTAQTRVRADLRAQLRRQQPDQEKLFTAFLTDICGTPPSEQDLQLFRQVCKEARP
;
A
#
# COMPACT_ATOMS: atom_id res chain seq x y z
N ASN A 1 3.17 25.72 -23.22
CA ASN A 1 3.95 24.48 -23.29
C ASN A 1 3.41 23.46 -22.30
N ILE A 2 3.18 22.22 -22.75
CA ILE A 2 2.72 21.10 -21.92
C ILE A 2 3.84 20.03 -21.90
N LEU A 3 4.17 19.55 -20.70
CA LEU A 3 5.07 18.42 -20.48
C LEU A 3 4.29 17.23 -19.95
N VAL A 4 4.61 16.03 -20.43
CA VAL A 4 4.12 14.77 -19.88
C VAL A 4 5.34 13.95 -19.45
N THR A 5 5.40 13.53 -18.20
CA THR A 5 6.53 12.77 -17.68
C THR A 5 6.10 11.84 -16.55
N HIS A 6 6.99 10.92 -16.15
CA HIS A 6 6.75 9.95 -15.09
C HIS A 6 7.90 10.01 -14.08
N CYS A 7 7.65 10.68 -12.96
CA CYS A 7 8.67 10.90 -11.92
C CYS A 7 8.05 11.28 -10.58
N PHE A 8 8.85 11.19 -9.51
CA PHE A 8 8.50 11.68 -8.19
C PHE A 8 9.06 13.09 -7.98
N VAL A 9 8.19 14.05 -7.71
CA VAL A 9 8.54 15.45 -7.50
C VAL A 9 8.55 15.80 -6.02
N SER A 10 9.55 16.57 -5.59
CA SER A 10 9.65 17.07 -4.22
C SER A 10 8.40 17.86 -3.83
N GLY A 11 7.85 17.57 -2.63
CA GLY A 11 6.62 18.18 -2.14
C GLY A 11 5.35 17.42 -2.48
N ALA A 12 5.41 16.38 -3.34
CA ALA A 12 4.30 15.46 -3.51
C ALA A 12 4.10 14.60 -2.26
N LYS A 13 2.83 14.31 -1.95
CA LYS A 13 2.48 13.43 -0.82
C LYS A 13 2.43 12.00 -1.31
N MET A 14 3.16 11.12 -0.63
CA MET A 14 2.96 9.68 -0.76
C MET A 14 1.82 9.27 0.16
N TYR A 15 0.87 8.55 -0.38
CA TYR A 15 -0.22 7.95 0.38
C TYR A 15 0.07 6.46 0.42
N THR A 16 0.31 5.89 1.63
CA THR A 16 0.44 4.46 1.86
C THR A 16 1.83 3.83 1.71
N GLN A 17 1.86 2.51 1.77
CA GLN A 17 3.02 1.60 1.73
C GLN A 17 3.95 1.77 0.50
N GLU A 18 3.65 2.68 -0.41
CA GLU A 18 4.60 3.13 -1.44
C GLU A 18 5.92 3.60 -0.80
N GLU A 19 5.89 4.08 0.45
CA GLU A 19 7.09 4.40 1.23
C GLU A 19 7.95 3.16 1.55
N ASP A 20 7.35 1.99 1.72
CA ASP A 20 8.05 0.76 2.13
C ASP A 20 8.73 0.02 0.96
N VAL A 21 8.28 0.26 -0.26
CA VAL A 21 8.82 -0.41 -1.47
C VAL A 21 10.06 0.31 -2.01
N TYR A 22 10.26 1.57 -1.67
CA TYR A 22 11.34 2.41 -2.21
C TYR A 22 12.45 2.69 -1.20
N VAL A 23 12.98 1.65 -0.55
CA VAL A 23 14.25 1.73 0.18
C VAL A 23 15.39 1.66 -0.85
N GLY A 24 15.72 2.80 -1.42
CA GLY A 24 16.86 2.93 -2.34
C GLY A 24 16.61 4.01 -3.39
N THR A 25 17.13 5.22 -3.15
CA THR A 25 17.34 6.29 -4.14
C THR A 25 16.16 6.61 -5.07
N LEU A 26 14.98 6.93 -4.52
CA LEU A 26 14.06 7.78 -5.26
C LEU A 26 14.74 9.16 -5.41
N GLN A 27 15.29 9.39 -6.58
CA GLN A 27 15.72 10.74 -6.93
C GLN A 27 14.45 11.58 -7.04
N GLN A 28 14.13 12.30 -5.96
CA GLN A 28 13.11 13.33 -6.01
C GLN A 28 13.62 14.41 -6.96
N ILE A 29 12.80 14.72 -7.95
CA ILE A 29 13.07 15.82 -8.85
C ILE A 29 12.56 17.12 -8.21
N ASP A 30 13.41 18.14 -8.17
CA ASP A 30 12.98 19.44 -7.69
C ASP A 30 11.90 20.04 -8.62
N SER A 31 10.83 20.58 -8.03
CA SER A 31 9.72 21.15 -8.79
C SER A 31 10.14 22.32 -9.69
N GLY A 32 11.20 23.04 -9.34
CA GLY A 32 11.75 24.16 -10.14
C GLY A 32 12.29 23.73 -11.50
N VAL A 33 12.62 22.43 -11.69
CA VAL A 33 13.03 21.89 -13.01
C VAL A 33 11.91 22.07 -14.07
N PHE A 34 10.68 22.19 -13.63
CA PHE A 34 9.51 22.31 -14.48
C PHE A 34 9.05 23.76 -14.71
N ASP A 35 9.81 24.73 -14.19
CA ASP A 35 9.53 26.15 -14.43
C ASP A 35 9.56 26.47 -15.93
N GLY A 36 8.59 27.24 -16.38
CA GLY A 36 8.44 27.60 -17.80
C GLY A 36 7.49 26.71 -18.59
N PHE A 37 6.94 25.63 -17.99
CA PHE A 37 5.82 24.90 -18.56
C PHE A 37 4.50 25.48 -18.05
N ASP A 38 3.54 25.63 -18.96
CA ASP A 38 2.19 26.11 -18.60
C ASP A 38 1.40 25.02 -17.84
N TYR A 39 1.72 23.74 -18.10
CA TYR A 39 1.15 22.58 -17.43
C TYR A 39 2.09 21.37 -17.52
N VAL A 40 2.19 20.58 -16.42
CA VAL A 40 2.95 19.35 -16.38
C VAL A 40 2.06 18.20 -15.92
N ALA A 41 1.81 17.24 -16.80
CA ALA A 41 1.12 16.00 -16.49
C ALA A 41 2.13 14.98 -15.95
N LEU A 42 1.92 14.55 -14.71
CA LEU A 42 2.79 13.62 -14.00
C LEU A 42 2.12 12.25 -13.83
N GLY A 43 2.89 11.18 -14.09
CA GLY A 43 2.62 9.83 -13.63
C GLY A 43 3.55 9.46 -12.47
N HIS A 44 3.36 8.29 -11.91
CA HIS A 44 4.08 7.66 -10.81
C HIS A 44 3.22 7.49 -9.55
N LEU A 45 2.65 8.55 -9.01
CA LEU A 45 1.83 8.48 -7.80
C LEU A 45 0.40 8.03 -8.14
N HIS A 46 -0.13 7.11 -7.34
CA HIS A 46 -1.47 6.54 -7.55
C HIS A 46 -2.60 7.43 -7.03
N ALA A 47 -2.31 8.35 -6.10
CA ALA A 47 -3.28 9.32 -5.61
C ALA A 47 -3.24 10.60 -6.44
N PRO A 48 -4.37 11.10 -6.96
CA PRO A 48 -4.41 12.36 -7.70
C PRO A 48 -4.06 13.52 -6.77
N GLN A 49 -3.19 14.41 -7.24
CA GLN A 49 -2.77 15.60 -6.50
C GLN A 49 -2.10 16.64 -7.40
N SER A 50 -2.05 17.88 -6.95
CA SER A 50 -1.43 18.99 -7.67
C SER A 50 -0.40 19.71 -6.80
N ILE A 51 0.69 20.16 -7.44
CA ILE A 51 1.73 21.00 -6.86
C ILE A 51 1.93 22.16 -7.84
N GLY A 52 1.29 23.31 -7.61
CA GLY A 52 1.31 24.42 -8.57
C GLY A 52 0.73 24.00 -9.92
N SER A 53 1.54 24.12 -10.99
CA SER A 53 1.19 23.73 -12.37
C SER A 53 1.41 22.23 -12.66
N LEU A 54 1.96 21.49 -11.70
CA LEU A 54 2.25 20.07 -11.81
C LEU A 54 1.05 19.26 -11.31
N HIS A 55 0.62 18.25 -12.06
CA HIS A 55 -0.55 17.46 -11.71
C HIS A 55 -0.33 15.97 -11.93
N TYR A 56 -0.51 15.19 -10.86
CA TYR A 56 -0.63 13.74 -10.90
C TYR A 56 -2.09 13.37 -11.09
N SER A 57 -2.42 12.70 -12.17
CA SER A 57 -3.78 12.19 -12.41
C SER A 57 -4.15 11.00 -11.52
N GLY A 58 -3.15 10.38 -10.91
CA GLY A 58 -3.31 9.14 -10.17
C GLY A 58 -3.43 7.91 -11.08
N SER A 59 -3.65 6.75 -10.46
CA SER A 59 -3.96 5.52 -11.19
C SER A 59 -5.45 5.45 -11.53
N PRO A 60 -5.84 4.86 -12.68
CA PRO A 60 -7.25 4.76 -13.08
C PRO A 60 -8.04 3.78 -12.22
N LEU A 61 -7.37 2.82 -11.57
CA LEU A 61 -7.95 1.82 -10.69
C LEU A 61 -7.15 1.74 -9.39
N LYS A 62 -7.73 1.11 -8.36
CA LYS A 62 -7.03 0.80 -7.10
C LYS A 62 -6.16 -0.44 -7.30
N TYR A 63 -4.90 -0.38 -6.93
CA TYR A 63 -3.95 -1.48 -7.03
C TYR A 63 -3.62 -2.14 -5.68
N SER A 64 -4.03 -1.52 -4.58
CA SER A 64 -3.84 -2.05 -3.23
C SER A 64 -5.03 -1.76 -2.33
N PHE A 65 -5.13 -2.49 -1.21
CA PHE A 65 -6.16 -2.23 -0.20
C PHE A 65 -5.96 -0.91 0.55
N ASP A 66 -4.75 -0.37 0.55
CA ASP A 66 -4.47 0.94 1.13
C ASP A 66 -5.11 2.07 0.33
N GLU A 67 -5.42 1.81 -0.94
CA GLU A 67 -6.11 2.75 -1.82
C GLU A 67 -7.64 2.66 -1.71
N CYS A 68 -8.19 1.79 -0.83
CA CYS A 68 -9.63 1.52 -0.74
C CYS A 68 -10.48 2.79 -0.57
N ASN A 69 -9.96 3.82 0.08
CA ASN A 69 -10.63 5.10 0.32
C ASN A 69 -10.36 6.15 -0.78
N GLN A 70 -9.54 5.84 -1.79
CA GLN A 70 -9.26 6.77 -2.87
C GLN A 70 -10.37 6.74 -3.92
N ARG A 71 -10.71 7.92 -4.45
CA ARG A 71 -11.58 8.05 -5.62
C ARG A 71 -10.71 8.10 -6.85
N LYS A 72 -10.90 7.14 -7.75
CA LYS A 72 -10.13 7.05 -8.99
C LYS A 72 -10.81 7.84 -10.10
N SER A 73 -9.98 8.52 -10.91
CA SER A 73 -10.43 9.36 -12.02
C SER A 73 -9.40 9.41 -13.14
N VAL A 74 -9.82 9.87 -14.30
CA VAL A 74 -8.94 10.39 -15.34
C VAL A 74 -9.07 11.89 -15.39
N THR A 75 -7.96 12.57 -15.70
CA THR A 75 -7.93 14.02 -15.78
C THR A 75 -8.04 14.47 -17.23
N GLU A 76 -9.09 15.21 -17.53
CA GLU A 76 -9.24 15.94 -18.80
C GLU A 76 -8.61 17.33 -18.68
N LEU A 77 -7.68 17.63 -19.55
CA LEU A 77 -7.05 18.93 -19.65
C LEU A 77 -7.59 19.70 -20.87
N THR A 78 -8.21 20.84 -20.64
CA THR A 78 -8.58 21.78 -21.70
C THR A 78 -7.66 22.99 -21.68
N VAL A 79 -7.00 23.30 -22.81
CA VAL A 79 -6.08 24.44 -22.93
C VAL A 79 -6.66 25.44 -23.90
N THR A 80 -6.79 26.69 -23.43
CA THR A 80 -7.25 27.83 -24.27
C THR A 80 -6.27 28.98 -24.10
N GLY A 81 -5.47 29.24 -25.14
CA GLY A 81 -4.35 30.16 -25.05
C GLY A 81 -3.32 29.69 -24.00
N LYS A 82 -3.13 30.49 -22.93
CA LYS A 82 -2.25 30.15 -21.80
C LYS A 82 -3.00 29.60 -20.57
N GLN A 83 -4.33 29.42 -20.68
CA GLN A 83 -5.14 28.92 -19.58
C GLN A 83 -5.33 27.42 -19.69
N ALA A 84 -5.00 26.71 -18.63
CA ALA A 84 -5.22 25.27 -18.45
C ALA A 84 -6.38 25.06 -17.49
N ARG A 85 -7.37 24.26 -17.88
CA ARG A 85 -8.52 23.87 -17.05
C ARG A 85 -8.53 22.35 -16.90
N LEU A 86 -8.54 21.90 -15.66
CA LEU A 86 -8.62 20.48 -15.30
C LEU A 86 -10.06 20.10 -14.98
N ARG A 87 -10.46 18.91 -15.42
CA ARG A 87 -11.69 18.25 -15.01
C ARG A 87 -11.40 16.79 -14.69
N GLU A 88 -11.68 16.39 -13.46
CA GLU A 88 -11.62 15.00 -13.06
C GLU A 88 -12.89 14.28 -13.53
N ILE A 89 -12.72 13.18 -14.25
CA ILE A 89 -13.80 12.30 -14.70
C ILE A 89 -13.68 11.02 -13.88
N PRO A 90 -14.65 10.75 -12.97
CA PRO A 90 -14.61 9.54 -12.15
C PRO A 90 -14.59 8.27 -12.99
N VAL A 91 -13.78 7.30 -12.57
CA VAL A 91 -13.75 5.95 -13.14
C VAL A 91 -14.48 5.02 -12.18
N THR A 92 -15.49 4.31 -12.69
CA THR A 92 -16.18 3.28 -11.94
C THR A 92 -15.68 1.92 -12.41
N PRO A 93 -14.96 1.15 -11.57
CA PRO A 93 -14.50 -0.18 -11.93
C PRO A 93 -15.67 -1.18 -11.98
N ALA A 94 -15.49 -2.30 -12.68
CA ALA A 94 -16.45 -3.41 -12.65
C ALA A 94 -16.51 -4.06 -11.26
N HIS A 95 -15.36 -4.20 -10.61
CA HIS A 95 -15.19 -4.66 -9.24
C HIS A 95 -14.25 -3.68 -8.52
N ASP A 96 -14.70 -3.13 -7.42
CA ASP A 96 -13.90 -2.19 -6.63
C ASP A 96 -13.00 -2.95 -5.63
N VAL A 97 -12.06 -2.23 -5.02
CA VAL A 97 -11.22 -2.72 -3.93
C VAL A 97 -11.71 -2.12 -2.63
N ARG A 98 -12.14 -2.97 -1.69
CA ARG A 98 -12.71 -2.54 -0.40
C ARG A 98 -12.10 -3.30 0.76
N VAL A 99 -12.04 -2.65 1.92
CA VAL A 99 -11.70 -3.26 3.22
C VAL A 99 -12.97 -3.34 4.06
N LEU A 100 -13.26 -4.54 4.57
CA LEU A 100 -14.38 -4.78 5.48
C LEU A 100 -13.83 -4.92 6.90
N THR A 101 -14.34 -4.14 7.84
CA THR A 101 -13.88 -4.16 9.24
C THR A 101 -15.04 -4.51 10.17
N GLY A 102 -14.88 -5.51 11.01
CA GLY A 102 -15.89 -5.92 11.98
C GLY A 102 -15.65 -7.32 12.55
N SER A 103 -16.50 -7.76 13.49
CA SER A 103 -16.48 -9.15 13.91
C SER A 103 -16.95 -10.08 12.78
N LEU A 104 -16.53 -11.35 12.80
CA LEU A 104 -16.97 -12.31 11.78
C LEU A 104 -18.49 -12.34 11.62
N GLN A 105 -19.24 -12.31 12.74
CA GLN A 105 -20.69 -12.33 12.68
C GLN A 105 -21.26 -11.07 12.01
N GLN A 106 -20.72 -9.89 12.35
CA GLN A 106 -21.14 -8.64 11.72
C GLN A 106 -20.91 -8.65 10.20
N LEU A 107 -19.75 -9.16 9.75
CA LEU A 107 -19.46 -9.25 8.33
C LEU A 107 -20.35 -10.26 7.59
N LEU A 108 -20.68 -11.39 8.22
CA LEU A 108 -21.63 -12.37 7.66
C LEU A 108 -23.04 -11.80 7.57
N ASP A 109 -23.50 -11.08 8.59
CA ASP A 109 -24.81 -10.46 8.60
C ASP A 109 -24.92 -9.35 7.53
N ALA A 110 -23.87 -8.57 7.37
CA ALA A 110 -23.79 -7.52 6.36
C ALA A 110 -23.74 -8.08 4.92
N ALA A 111 -23.17 -9.26 4.73
CA ALA A 111 -23.02 -9.87 3.41
C ALA A 111 -24.36 -10.11 2.70
N ALA A 112 -25.42 -10.39 3.44
CA ALA A 112 -26.77 -10.61 2.89
C ALA A 112 -27.34 -9.36 2.18
N TYR A 113 -26.82 -8.19 2.49
CA TYR A 113 -27.31 -6.89 1.99
C TYR A 113 -26.23 -6.11 1.23
N ASP A 114 -25.05 -6.70 1.02
CA ASP A 114 -23.96 -6.03 0.29
C ASP A 114 -24.32 -5.94 -1.20
N PRO A 115 -24.38 -4.71 -1.78
CA PRO A 115 -24.74 -4.53 -3.19
C PRO A 115 -23.63 -4.97 -4.15
N SER A 116 -22.40 -5.19 -3.66
CA SER A 116 -21.24 -5.49 -4.47
C SER A 116 -20.39 -6.62 -3.87
N PRO A 117 -20.96 -7.83 -3.71
CA PRO A 117 -20.26 -8.94 -3.06
C PRO A 117 -19.10 -9.50 -3.90
N GLU A 118 -19.05 -9.15 -5.18
CA GLU A 118 -17.99 -9.57 -6.13
C GLU A 118 -16.80 -8.62 -6.18
N ASP A 119 -16.78 -7.55 -5.38
CA ASP A 119 -15.63 -6.68 -5.26
C ASP A 119 -14.41 -7.44 -4.68
N TYR A 120 -13.21 -6.92 -4.94
CA TYR A 120 -11.99 -7.45 -4.32
C TYR A 120 -11.91 -6.98 -2.87
N LEU A 121 -11.96 -7.93 -1.94
CA LEU A 121 -12.15 -7.64 -0.53
C LEU A 121 -10.97 -8.09 0.32
N PHE A 122 -10.69 -7.30 1.34
CA PHE A 122 -9.85 -7.68 2.48
C PHE A 122 -10.64 -7.52 3.77
N ALA A 123 -10.62 -8.53 4.64
CA ALA A 123 -11.36 -8.48 5.89
C ALA A 123 -10.42 -8.20 7.08
N GLU A 124 -10.75 -7.21 7.88
CA GLU A 124 -10.13 -6.91 9.17
C GLU A 124 -11.06 -7.35 10.29
N LEU A 125 -10.77 -8.52 10.85
CA LEU A 125 -11.61 -9.08 11.89
C LEU A 125 -11.28 -8.47 13.26
N THR A 126 -12.31 -8.01 13.94
CA THR A 126 -12.24 -7.53 15.31
C THR A 126 -12.72 -8.60 16.29
N GLY A 127 -12.26 -8.53 17.55
CA GLY A 127 -12.67 -9.46 18.61
C GLY A 127 -11.89 -10.77 18.63
N ALA A 128 -12.49 -11.79 19.25
CA ALA A 128 -11.83 -13.07 19.45
C ALA A 128 -11.59 -13.83 18.13
N PRO A 129 -10.50 -14.63 18.04
CA PRO A 129 -10.26 -15.48 16.89
C PRO A 129 -11.46 -16.39 16.60
N ALA A 130 -11.87 -16.44 15.34
CA ALA A 130 -13.00 -17.24 14.89
C ALA A 130 -12.53 -18.50 14.16
N PHE A 131 -13.34 -19.55 14.18
CA PHE A 131 -13.07 -20.79 13.45
C PHE A 131 -13.35 -20.61 11.96
N GLU A 132 -12.37 -20.94 11.11
CA GLU A 132 -12.43 -20.90 9.64
C GLU A 132 -13.04 -19.63 9.03
N PRO A 133 -12.60 -18.41 9.44
CA PRO A 133 -13.25 -17.19 9.04
C PRO A 133 -13.18 -16.95 7.53
N MET A 134 -12.05 -17.32 6.89
CA MET A 134 -11.85 -17.19 5.45
C MET A 134 -12.86 -18.02 4.66
N ALA A 135 -13.04 -19.29 5.02
CA ALA A 135 -13.97 -20.18 4.32
C ALA A 135 -15.43 -19.70 4.46
N ARG A 136 -15.78 -19.25 5.65
CA ARG A 136 -17.13 -18.75 5.94
C ARG A 136 -17.45 -17.46 5.18
N LEU A 137 -16.51 -16.52 5.13
CA LEU A 137 -16.71 -15.27 4.40
C LEU A 137 -16.68 -15.48 2.88
N ARG A 138 -15.85 -16.37 2.35
CA ARG A 138 -15.80 -16.68 0.92
C ARG A 138 -17.08 -17.30 0.37
N ALA A 139 -17.92 -17.87 1.20
CA ALA A 139 -19.24 -18.35 0.79
C ALA A 139 -20.15 -17.20 0.31
N TYR A 140 -19.90 -15.97 0.77
CA TYR A 140 -20.65 -14.78 0.40
C TYR A 140 -19.84 -13.81 -0.45
N TYR A 141 -18.54 -13.78 -0.27
CA TYR A 141 -17.58 -12.87 -0.93
C TYR A 141 -16.56 -13.68 -1.73
N PRO A 142 -16.88 -14.07 -2.98
CA PRO A 142 -16.02 -14.96 -3.76
C PRO A 142 -14.61 -14.40 -4.00
N ASN A 143 -14.48 -13.07 -4.08
CA ASN A 143 -13.22 -12.36 -4.30
C ASN A 143 -12.60 -11.83 -2.98
N LEU A 144 -12.85 -12.49 -1.85
CA LEU A 144 -12.11 -12.20 -0.62
C LEU A 144 -10.67 -12.69 -0.76
N LEU A 145 -9.73 -11.75 -0.89
CA LEU A 145 -8.31 -12.03 -1.18
C LEU A 145 -7.51 -12.31 0.08
N GLY A 146 -7.89 -11.72 1.20
CA GLY A 146 -7.20 -11.93 2.46
C GLY A 146 -8.02 -11.51 3.68
N LEU A 147 -7.52 -11.89 4.85
CA LEU A 147 -8.03 -11.40 6.12
C LEU A 147 -6.92 -11.23 7.15
N ARG A 148 -7.15 -10.36 8.10
CA ARG A 148 -6.32 -10.13 9.27
C ARG A 148 -7.18 -10.24 10.52
N ASN A 149 -6.72 -11.02 11.51
CA ASN A 149 -7.38 -11.14 12.82
C ASN A 149 -6.78 -10.16 13.81
N GLY A 150 -7.55 -9.78 14.83
CA GLY A 150 -7.05 -9.07 16.00
C GLY A 150 -6.73 -7.61 15.76
N VAL A 151 -7.47 -6.93 14.89
CA VAL A 151 -7.47 -5.47 14.85
C VAL A 151 -8.22 -4.98 16.09
N GLU A 152 -7.51 -4.88 17.21
CA GLU A 152 -8.00 -4.11 18.34
C GLU A 152 -8.10 -2.64 17.91
N PRO A 153 -9.23 -1.97 18.13
CA PRO A 153 -9.44 -0.59 17.68
C PRO A 153 -8.57 0.43 18.43
N THR A 154 -7.59 0.07 19.15
CA THR A 154 -6.60 0.95 19.77
C THR A 154 -5.60 0.13 20.60
N ASP A 155 -4.46 -0.22 20.02
CA ASP A 155 -3.27 -0.24 20.83
C ASP A 155 -2.12 0.48 20.09
N THR A 156 -2.13 1.79 20.25
CA THR A 156 -1.09 2.70 19.80
C THR A 156 0.30 2.35 20.38
N ALA A 157 0.36 1.57 21.45
CA ALA A 157 1.62 1.18 22.10
C ALA A 157 2.32 0.04 21.31
N GLN A 158 1.60 -1.02 20.92
CA GLN A 158 2.21 -2.11 20.15
C GLN A 158 2.54 -1.71 18.70
N THR A 159 1.71 -0.87 18.10
CA THR A 159 1.99 -0.30 16.78
C THR A 159 3.20 0.65 16.85
N ARG A 160 3.35 1.45 17.91
CA ARG A 160 4.54 2.27 18.13
C ARG A 160 5.78 1.44 18.39
N VAL A 161 5.71 0.39 19.21
CA VAL A 161 6.84 -0.52 19.46
C VAL A 161 7.28 -1.22 18.17
N ARG A 162 6.34 -1.67 17.32
CA ARG A 162 6.66 -2.25 16.00
C ARG A 162 7.23 -1.20 15.05
N ALA A 163 6.71 0.01 15.03
CA ALA A 163 7.23 1.12 14.22
C ALA A 163 8.62 1.56 14.70
N ASP A 164 8.83 1.66 16.01
CA ASP A 164 10.13 2.00 16.60
C ASP A 164 11.16 0.88 16.37
N LEU A 165 10.76 -0.39 16.46
CA LEU A 165 11.62 -1.52 16.15
C LEU A 165 12.01 -1.52 14.65
N ARG A 166 11.05 -1.25 13.75
CA ARG A 166 11.32 -1.06 12.31
C ARG A 166 12.23 0.14 12.05
N ALA A 167 12.02 1.25 12.73
CA ALA A 167 12.87 2.44 12.62
C ALA A 167 14.29 2.22 13.17
N GLN A 168 14.43 1.44 14.25
CA GLN A 168 15.74 1.02 14.78
C GLN A 168 16.45 0.05 13.84
N LEU A 169 15.74 -0.89 13.24
CA LEU A 169 16.28 -1.81 12.23
C LEU A 169 16.74 -1.07 10.96
N ARG A 170 16.10 0.05 10.61
CA ARG A 170 16.52 0.91 9.48
C ARG A 170 17.79 1.73 9.77
N ARG A 171 18.04 2.09 11.03
CA ARG A 171 19.18 2.96 11.44
C ARG A 171 20.49 2.21 11.71
N GLN A 172 20.42 0.93 12.00
CA GLN A 172 21.57 0.05 12.15
C GLN A 172 21.56 -0.89 10.94
N GLN A 173 22.72 -1.09 10.28
CA GLN A 173 22.84 -2.22 9.34
C GLN A 173 22.41 -3.46 10.11
N PRO A 174 21.25 -4.06 9.82
CA PRO A 174 20.74 -5.12 10.65
C PRO A 174 21.71 -6.30 10.55
N ASP A 175 22.07 -6.85 11.70
CA ASP A 175 22.76 -8.12 11.78
C ASP A 175 21.85 -9.15 11.08
N GLN A 176 22.25 -9.53 9.87
CA GLN A 176 21.47 -10.42 8.99
C GLN A 176 21.15 -11.75 9.68
N GLU A 177 22.03 -12.23 10.55
CA GLU A 177 21.83 -13.46 11.31
C GLU A 177 20.73 -13.30 12.38
N LYS A 178 20.66 -12.15 13.05
CA LYS A 178 19.57 -11.86 13.98
C LYS A 178 18.23 -11.74 13.28
N LEU A 179 18.19 -11.12 12.08
CA LEU A 179 16.96 -11.05 11.28
C LEU A 179 16.50 -12.45 10.85
N PHE A 180 17.41 -13.28 10.37
CA PHE A 180 17.13 -14.66 9.99
C PHE A 180 16.62 -15.49 11.17
N THR A 181 17.25 -15.35 12.33
CA THR A 181 16.81 -16.01 13.57
C THR A 181 15.40 -15.60 13.98
N ALA A 182 15.12 -14.30 13.96
CA ALA A 182 13.80 -13.77 14.28
C ALA A 182 12.73 -14.26 13.30
N PHE A 183 13.03 -14.24 12.01
CA PHE A 183 12.16 -14.72 10.94
C PHE A 183 11.80 -16.20 11.09
N LEU A 184 12.81 -17.08 11.26
CA LEU A 184 12.55 -18.51 11.42
C LEU A 184 11.80 -18.82 12.72
N THR A 185 12.11 -18.12 13.80
CA THR A 185 11.39 -18.29 15.07
C THR A 185 9.92 -17.90 14.93
N ASP A 186 9.60 -16.83 14.18
CA ASP A 186 8.22 -16.38 13.93
C ASP A 186 7.44 -17.37 13.04
N ILE A 187 8.09 -17.93 12.02
CA ILE A 187 7.42 -18.86 11.08
C ILE A 187 7.35 -20.30 11.61
N CYS A 188 8.45 -20.80 12.18
CA CYS A 188 8.56 -22.19 12.59
C CYS A 188 8.21 -22.44 14.07
N GLY A 189 8.03 -21.35 14.86
CA GLY A 189 7.79 -21.43 16.30
C GLY A 189 8.98 -21.87 17.15
N THR A 190 10.13 -22.12 16.50
CA THR A 190 11.39 -22.55 17.16
C THR A 190 12.58 -21.79 16.57
N PRO A 191 13.61 -21.46 17.36
CA PRO A 191 14.80 -20.81 16.83
C PRO A 191 15.56 -21.75 15.87
N PRO A 192 16.30 -21.19 14.87
CA PRO A 192 17.10 -21.98 13.94
C PRO A 192 18.17 -22.81 14.66
N SER A 193 18.44 -23.98 14.12
CA SER A 193 19.56 -24.83 14.56
C SER A 193 20.91 -24.24 14.13
N GLU A 194 22.00 -24.70 14.71
CA GLU A 194 23.35 -24.30 14.29
C GLU A 194 23.63 -24.68 12.82
N GLN A 195 23.04 -25.73 12.31
CA GLN A 195 23.14 -26.10 10.88
C GLN A 195 22.44 -25.10 9.98
N ASP A 196 21.27 -24.60 10.37
CA ASP A 196 20.53 -23.56 9.62
C ASP A 196 21.33 -22.25 9.57
N LEU A 197 21.94 -21.86 10.68
CA LEU A 197 22.79 -20.68 10.76
C LEU A 197 24.07 -20.82 9.91
N GLN A 198 24.69 -22.00 9.88
CA GLN A 198 25.85 -22.27 9.04
C GLN A 198 25.49 -22.17 7.56
N LEU A 199 24.37 -22.76 7.14
CA LEU A 199 23.87 -22.66 5.76
C LEU A 199 23.56 -21.21 5.39
N PHE A 200 22.89 -20.47 6.28
CA PHE A 200 22.60 -19.05 6.07
C PHE A 200 23.88 -18.22 5.86
N ARG A 201 24.89 -18.42 6.72
CA ARG A 201 26.19 -17.74 6.60
C ARG A 201 26.88 -18.05 5.27
N GLN A 202 26.79 -19.31 4.82
CA GLN A 202 27.37 -19.72 3.53
C GLN A 202 26.67 -18.99 2.37
N VAL A 203 25.33 -19.01 2.31
CA VAL A 203 24.54 -18.32 1.29
C VAL A 203 24.84 -16.83 1.27
N CYS A 204 24.92 -16.20 2.44
CA CYS A 204 25.28 -14.76 2.52
C CYS A 204 26.69 -14.44 2.02
N LYS A 205 27.65 -15.37 2.10
CA LYS A 205 28.98 -15.19 1.54
C LYS A 205 28.99 -15.30 0.02
N GLU A 206 28.21 -16.26 -0.52
CA GLU A 206 28.12 -16.51 -1.96
C GLU A 206 27.31 -15.43 -2.69
N ALA A 207 26.33 -14.80 -2.00
CA ALA A 207 25.49 -13.73 -2.55
C ALA A 207 26.14 -12.34 -2.54
N ARG A 208 27.35 -12.16 -1.98
CA ARG A 208 28.07 -10.87 -2.06
C ARG A 208 28.76 -10.78 -3.42
N PRO A 209 28.44 -9.69 -4.21
CA PRO A 209 29.09 -9.47 -5.50
C PRO A 209 30.57 -9.13 -5.34
#